data_167204e130272691699ecd80996108af
#
_entry.id   167204e130272691699ecd80996108af
#
_cell.length_a   1.000
_cell.length_b   1.000
_cell.length_c   1.000
_cell.angle_alpha   90.00
_cell.angle_beta   90.00
_cell.angle_gamma   90.00
#
_symmetry.space_group_name_H-M   'P 1'
#
loop_
_entity.id
_entity.type
_entity.pdbx_description
1 polymer ?
#
loop_
_entity_poly.entity_id
_entity_poly.type
_entity_poly.pdbx_seq_one_letter_code
_entity_poly.pdbx_strand_id
1 'polypeptide(L)'
;MSDNELTERLLSGDRRALARVISKIESEDPEASDIISELYPHTGTALSVGFTGPPGVGKSSVIAKLIELYREEDKKVGVVSVDPSSPFTKGAILGDRIRLTEHFLDPGVFVRSMGSRGHLGGLAGGSQLAGLAMEAYGVDVVVYETMGVGQGEVEVASAADTVVLVLQPGTGDSVQALKAGVMEIADIFCINKSDHPQADGAAHEVRQILDIGEELESQPWFPPILMTRGDTGEGIQELKETIEKHRAHLEESGELEKRRRAAQRELVISWATVRLEREMQERLDREDTELMERVYNRELDPISASEEIFKEV
;
A
#
# COMPACT_ATOMS: atom_id res chain seq x y z
N MET A 1 25.25 -16.41 1.23
CA MET A 1 25.44 -14.95 1.29
C MET A 1 24.92 -14.54 2.65
N SER A 2 25.73 -13.93 3.49
CA SER A 2 25.29 -13.48 4.80
C SER A 2 24.30 -12.30 4.65
N ASP A 3 23.43 -12.11 5.64
CA ASP A 3 22.43 -11.03 5.60
C ASP A 3 23.09 -9.65 5.57
N ASN A 4 24.19 -9.48 6.30
CA ASN A 4 25.01 -8.28 6.28
C ASN A 4 25.55 -7.96 4.86
N GLU A 5 26.02 -8.95 4.10
CA GLU A 5 26.41 -8.78 2.69
C GLU A 5 25.22 -8.37 1.80
N LEU A 6 24.01 -8.88 2.08
CA LEU A 6 22.81 -8.54 1.35
C LEU A 6 22.37 -7.09 1.59
N THR A 7 22.42 -6.64 2.86
CA THR A 7 22.13 -5.26 3.28
C THR A 7 23.11 -4.27 2.66
N GLU A 8 24.41 -4.52 2.76
CA GLU A 8 25.46 -3.67 2.17
C GLU A 8 25.28 -3.50 0.65
N ARG A 9 24.95 -4.59 -0.05
CA ARG A 9 24.70 -4.55 -1.50
C ARG A 9 23.44 -3.76 -1.83
N LEU A 10 22.37 -3.88 -1.06
CA LEU A 10 21.17 -3.09 -1.25
C LEU A 10 21.48 -1.60 -1.09
N LEU A 11 22.16 -1.22 -0.01
CA LEU A 11 22.55 0.16 0.25
C LEU A 11 23.52 0.73 -0.81
N SER A 12 24.29 -0.13 -1.47
CA SER A 12 25.14 0.26 -2.60
C SER A 12 24.39 0.35 -3.94
N GLY A 13 23.08 0.10 -3.97
CA GLY A 13 22.26 0.20 -5.18
C GLY A 13 22.19 -1.07 -6.02
N ASP A 14 22.41 -2.25 -5.43
CA ASP A 14 22.24 -3.51 -6.15
C ASP A 14 20.74 -3.90 -6.24
N ARG A 15 20.16 -3.77 -7.43
CA ARG A 15 18.77 -4.11 -7.74
C ARG A 15 18.41 -5.57 -7.40
N ARG A 16 19.37 -6.51 -7.52
CA ARG A 16 19.13 -7.93 -7.21
C ARG A 16 19.07 -8.14 -5.71
N ALA A 17 19.86 -7.39 -4.94
CA ALA A 17 19.79 -7.42 -3.48
C ALA A 17 18.42 -6.91 -3.01
N LEU A 18 17.94 -5.76 -3.52
CA LEU A 18 16.60 -5.26 -3.23
C LEU A 18 15.52 -6.30 -3.54
N ALA A 19 15.55 -6.93 -4.72
CA ALA A 19 14.57 -7.96 -5.09
C ALA A 19 14.56 -9.15 -4.12
N ARG A 20 15.74 -9.56 -3.61
CA ARG A 20 15.87 -10.65 -2.64
C ARG A 20 15.35 -10.25 -1.26
N VAL A 21 15.67 -9.05 -0.80
CA VAL A 21 15.17 -8.51 0.48
C VAL A 21 13.65 -8.48 0.47
N ILE A 22 13.04 -7.93 -0.58
CA ILE A 22 11.57 -7.90 -0.69
C ILE A 22 11.00 -9.32 -0.75
N SER A 23 11.67 -10.28 -1.40
CA SER A 23 11.21 -11.68 -1.39
C SER A 23 11.27 -12.31 0.00
N LYS A 24 12.29 -12.01 0.82
CA LYS A 24 12.38 -12.45 2.21
C LYS A 24 11.27 -11.83 3.07
N ILE A 25 10.98 -10.52 2.89
CA ILE A 25 9.86 -9.84 3.56
C ILE A 25 8.53 -10.52 3.17
N GLU A 26 8.30 -10.74 1.88
CA GLU A 26 7.07 -11.36 1.38
C GLU A 26 6.89 -12.82 1.87
N SER A 27 7.97 -13.57 2.04
CA SER A 27 7.93 -14.93 2.57
C SER A 27 7.93 -15.01 4.10
N GLU A 28 7.96 -13.87 4.79
CA GLU A 28 8.08 -13.78 6.25
C GLU A 28 9.29 -14.57 6.79
N ASP A 29 10.40 -14.54 6.04
CA ASP A 29 11.63 -15.18 6.42
C ASP A 29 12.13 -14.60 7.75
N PRO A 30 12.52 -15.43 8.74
CA PRO A 30 13.04 -14.95 10.02
C PRO A 30 14.20 -13.96 9.89
N GLU A 31 15.06 -14.13 8.89
CA GLU A 31 16.19 -13.24 8.60
C GLU A 31 15.77 -11.86 8.12
N ALA A 32 14.52 -11.69 7.62
CA ALA A 32 14.03 -10.38 7.19
C ALA A 32 13.99 -9.35 8.31
N SER A 33 13.80 -9.78 9.56
CA SER A 33 13.80 -8.90 10.74
C SER A 33 15.15 -8.20 10.94
N ASP A 34 16.25 -8.94 10.83
CA ASP A 34 17.60 -8.42 11.02
C ASP A 34 17.97 -7.48 9.86
N ILE A 35 17.64 -7.87 8.63
CA ILE A 35 17.83 -7.03 7.44
C ILE A 35 17.10 -5.71 7.58
N ILE A 36 15.81 -5.73 7.95
CA ILE A 36 15.02 -4.51 8.11
C ILE A 36 15.58 -3.63 9.23
N SER A 37 16.05 -4.22 10.34
CA SER A 37 16.69 -3.47 11.44
C SER A 37 17.90 -2.67 10.95
N GLU A 38 18.72 -3.26 10.08
CA GLU A 38 19.89 -2.60 9.48
C GLU A 38 19.50 -1.54 8.44
N LEU A 39 18.42 -1.75 7.65
CA LEU A 39 17.95 -0.82 6.63
C LEU A 39 17.19 0.38 7.19
N TYR A 40 16.50 0.21 8.31
CA TYR A 40 15.58 1.20 8.88
C TYR A 40 16.19 2.60 9.11
N PRO A 41 17.44 2.75 9.58
CA PRO A 41 18.08 4.05 9.72
C PRO A 41 18.27 4.82 8.39
N HIS A 42 18.17 4.15 7.26
CA HIS A 42 18.34 4.71 5.91
C HIS A 42 17.01 5.03 5.22
N THR A 43 15.91 5.10 5.97
CA THR A 43 14.54 5.34 5.47
C THR A 43 13.96 6.66 5.98
N GLY A 44 12.77 7.01 5.52
CA GLY A 44 12.01 8.16 6.03
C GLY A 44 12.16 9.44 5.21
N THR A 45 12.79 9.41 4.03
CA THR A 45 13.00 10.59 3.19
C THR A 45 12.18 10.60 1.90
N ALA A 46 11.79 9.44 1.38
CA ALA A 46 11.03 9.36 0.14
C ALA A 46 9.63 9.97 0.27
N LEU A 47 9.11 10.46 -0.85
CA LEU A 47 7.70 10.79 -1.01
C LEU A 47 6.92 9.50 -1.18
N SER A 48 5.94 9.21 -0.33
CA SER A 48 5.08 8.04 -0.47
C SER A 48 3.67 8.42 -0.91
N VAL A 49 3.19 7.76 -1.98
CA VAL A 49 1.89 8.05 -2.60
C VAL A 49 1.10 6.76 -2.76
N GLY A 50 -0.10 6.72 -2.18
CA GLY A 50 -1.04 5.61 -2.32
C GLY A 50 -2.07 5.88 -3.41
N PHE A 51 -2.25 4.94 -4.32
CA PHE A 51 -3.31 4.97 -5.34
C PHE A 51 -4.36 3.92 -5.03
N THR A 52 -5.58 4.36 -4.81
CA THR A 52 -6.74 3.50 -4.56
C THR A 52 -7.91 3.86 -5.49
N GLY A 53 -8.95 3.05 -5.48
CA GLY A 53 -10.14 3.23 -6.30
C GLY A 53 -10.57 1.93 -7.00
N PRO A 54 -11.79 1.87 -7.57
CA PRO A 54 -12.36 0.68 -8.16
C PRO A 54 -11.48 0.02 -9.22
N PRO A 55 -11.64 -1.29 -9.47
CA PRO A 55 -10.91 -1.96 -10.55
C PRO A 55 -11.31 -1.39 -11.92
N GLY A 56 -10.36 -1.30 -12.85
CA GLY A 56 -10.62 -0.84 -14.21
C GLY A 56 -10.72 0.68 -14.40
N VAL A 57 -10.62 1.50 -13.35
CA VAL A 57 -10.64 2.97 -13.45
C VAL A 57 -9.38 3.55 -14.11
N GLY A 58 -8.31 2.75 -14.24
CA GLY A 58 -7.07 3.15 -14.90
C GLY A 58 -5.97 3.65 -13.97
N LYS A 59 -5.96 3.22 -12.69
CA LYS A 59 -4.89 3.53 -11.72
C LYS A 59 -3.50 3.30 -12.30
N SER A 60 -3.22 2.11 -12.79
CA SER A 60 -1.91 1.75 -13.35
C SER A 60 -1.50 2.63 -14.54
N SER A 61 -2.47 3.08 -15.38
CA SER A 61 -2.18 4.00 -16.49
C SER A 61 -1.82 5.40 -16.00
N VAL A 62 -2.52 5.90 -14.97
CA VAL A 62 -2.20 7.19 -14.31
C VAL A 62 -0.82 7.09 -13.65
N ILE A 63 -0.53 6.01 -12.93
CA ILE A 63 0.77 5.75 -12.30
C ILE A 63 1.89 5.68 -13.35
N ALA A 64 1.68 5.00 -14.47
CA ALA A 64 2.68 4.91 -15.54
C ALA A 64 3.08 6.30 -16.04
N LYS A 65 2.11 7.18 -16.31
CA LYS A 65 2.37 8.56 -16.74
C LYS A 65 3.01 9.42 -15.64
N LEU A 66 2.63 9.20 -14.39
CA LEU A 66 3.26 9.88 -13.25
C LEU A 66 4.74 9.47 -13.10
N ILE A 67 5.05 8.18 -13.29
CA ILE A 67 6.43 7.68 -13.29
C ILE A 67 7.25 8.38 -14.38
N GLU A 68 6.72 8.52 -15.62
CA GLU A 68 7.41 9.23 -16.71
C GLU A 68 7.85 10.64 -16.26
N LEU A 69 6.94 11.40 -15.63
CA LEU A 69 7.24 12.75 -15.16
C LEU A 69 8.31 12.80 -14.06
N TYR A 70 8.27 11.86 -13.11
CA TYR A 70 9.33 11.79 -12.10
C TYR A 70 10.67 11.35 -12.68
N ARG A 71 10.65 10.47 -13.70
CA ARG A 71 11.87 10.05 -14.41
C ARG A 71 12.48 11.14 -15.28
N GLU A 72 11.68 12.06 -15.84
CA GLU A 72 12.16 13.26 -16.52
C GLU A 72 12.97 14.20 -15.59
N GLU A 73 12.70 14.12 -14.28
CA GLU A 73 13.45 14.82 -13.24
C GLU A 73 14.60 13.97 -12.62
N ASP A 74 14.98 12.86 -13.26
CA ASP A 74 15.97 11.89 -12.77
C ASP A 74 15.65 11.26 -11.41
N LYS A 75 14.42 11.39 -10.88
CA LYS A 75 13.98 10.77 -9.65
C LYS A 75 13.79 9.26 -9.83
N LYS A 76 14.27 8.47 -8.88
CA LYS A 76 14.03 7.03 -8.85
C LYS A 76 12.66 6.74 -8.23
N VAL A 77 11.92 5.82 -8.85
CA VAL A 77 10.56 5.46 -8.42
C VAL A 77 10.47 3.97 -8.09
N GLY A 78 9.97 3.68 -6.90
CA GLY A 78 9.60 2.34 -6.47
C GLY A 78 8.08 2.16 -6.53
N VAL A 79 7.58 1.07 -7.09
CA VAL A 79 6.16 0.73 -7.12
C VAL A 79 5.91 -0.58 -6.40
N VAL A 80 5.03 -0.55 -5.41
CA VAL A 80 4.50 -1.72 -4.72
C VAL A 80 3.04 -1.89 -5.15
N SER A 81 2.79 -2.84 -6.04
CA SER A 81 1.44 -3.23 -6.45
C SER A 81 0.93 -4.35 -5.56
N VAL A 82 -0.20 -4.14 -4.93
CA VAL A 82 -0.81 -5.07 -4.01
C VAL A 82 -1.97 -5.78 -4.71
N ASP A 83 -1.76 -7.05 -5.06
CA ASP A 83 -2.73 -7.89 -5.76
C ASP A 83 -3.45 -8.84 -4.79
N PRO A 84 -4.74 -9.18 -5.01
CA PRO A 84 -5.37 -10.25 -4.28
C PRO A 84 -4.59 -11.55 -4.51
N SER A 85 -4.31 -12.28 -3.41
CA SER A 85 -3.63 -13.56 -3.51
C SER A 85 -4.49 -14.58 -4.23
N SER A 86 -3.87 -15.37 -5.11
CA SER A 86 -4.50 -16.59 -5.60
C SER A 86 -4.72 -17.55 -4.43
N PRO A 87 -5.95 -18.03 -4.19
CA PRO A 87 -6.23 -19.00 -3.13
C PRO A 87 -5.46 -20.33 -3.33
N PHE A 88 -4.96 -20.60 -4.54
CA PHE A 88 -4.24 -21.83 -4.90
C PHE A 88 -2.72 -21.70 -4.79
N THR A 89 -2.16 -20.55 -5.19
CA THR A 89 -0.69 -20.38 -5.27
C THR A 89 -0.14 -19.50 -4.15
N LYS A 90 -1.00 -18.83 -3.37
CA LYS A 90 -0.65 -17.80 -2.37
C LYS A 90 0.24 -16.68 -2.91
N GLY A 91 0.36 -16.56 -4.22
CA GLY A 91 1.12 -15.52 -4.92
C GLY A 91 0.22 -14.53 -5.66
N ALA A 92 0.76 -13.38 -6.06
CA ALA A 92 0.05 -12.37 -6.84
C ALA A 92 -0.47 -12.94 -8.17
N ILE A 93 -1.68 -12.57 -8.56
CA ILE A 93 -2.27 -12.97 -9.85
C ILE A 93 -1.57 -12.16 -10.95
N LEU A 94 -0.97 -12.83 -11.92
CA LEU A 94 -0.08 -12.29 -12.97
C LEU A 94 -0.67 -11.20 -13.89
N GLY A 95 -1.95 -10.82 -13.73
CA GLY A 95 -2.68 -9.98 -14.71
C GLY A 95 -2.21 -8.52 -14.80
N ASP A 96 -1.69 -7.93 -13.73
CA ASP A 96 -1.40 -6.49 -13.70
C ASP A 96 0.07 -6.11 -13.97
N ARG A 97 0.99 -7.07 -13.97
CA ARG A 97 2.38 -6.83 -14.39
C ARG A 97 2.50 -6.27 -15.80
N ILE A 98 1.49 -6.53 -16.65
CA ILE A 98 1.52 -6.11 -18.07
C ILE A 98 1.41 -4.59 -18.23
N ARG A 99 0.81 -3.87 -17.28
CA ARG A 99 0.51 -2.44 -17.44
C ARG A 99 1.68 -1.50 -17.16
N LEU A 100 2.67 -1.94 -16.36
CA LEU A 100 3.88 -1.19 -16.06
C LEU A 100 5.12 -1.76 -16.77
N THR A 101 4.93 -2.65 -17.76
CA THR A 101 6.04 -3.29 -18.50
C THR A 101 6.94 -2.32 -19.22
N GLU A 102 6.43 -1.17 -19.63
CA GLU A 102 7.20 -0.12 -20.31
C GLU A 102 8.34 0.41 -19.42
N HIS A 103 8.17 0.38 -18.09
CA HIS A 103 9.15 0.86 -17.12
C HIS A 103 10.11 -0.22 -16.59
N PHE A 104 9.92 -1.50 -16.93
CA PHE A 104 10.78 -2.58 -16.39
C PHE A 104 12.24 -2.49 -16.82
N LEU A 105 12.51 -1.86 -17.95
CA LEU A 105 13.85 -1.66 -18.48
C LEU A 105 14.51 -0.37 -17.97
N ASP A 106 13.75 0.53 -17.34
CA ASP A 106 14.32 1.75 -16.75
C ASP A 106 15.06 1.39 -15.45
N PRO A 107 16.38 1.69 -15.36
CA PRO A 107 17.15 1.41 -14.15
C PRO A 107 16.69 2.25 -12.95
N GLY A 108 16.04 3.39 -13.18
CA GLY A 108 15.48 4.27 -12.16
C GLY A 108 14.09 3.86 -11.66
N VAL A 109 13.50 2.78 -12.21
CA VAL A 109 12.18 2.29 -11.79
C VAL A 109 12.29 0.88 -11.25
N PHE A 110 11.73 0.65 -10.06
CA PHE A 110 11.64 -0.68 -9.46
C PHE A 110 10.17 -1.02 -9.19
N VAL A 111 9.67 -2.09 -9.79
CA VAL A 111 8.27 -2.53 -9.63
C VAL A 111 8.22 -3.90 -8.94
N ARG A 112 7.40 -4.02 -7.91
CA ARG A 112 7.13 -5.27 -7.21
C ARG A 112 5.64 -5.46 -7.02
N SER A 113 5.10 -6.58 -7.53
CA SER A 113 3.76 -7.05 -7.18
C SER A 113 3.84 -7.96 -5.98
N MET A 114 3.02 -7.73 -4.98
CA MET A 114 2.92 -8.50 -3.74
C MET A 114 1.50 -9.07 -3.61
N GLY A 115 1.40 -10.31 -3.13
CA GLY A 115 0.11 -10.95 -2.92
C GLY A 115 -0.49 -10.61 -1.56
N SER A 116 -1.81 -10.35 -1.52
CA SER A 116 -2.55 -10.23 -0.26
C SER A 116 -2.75 -11.61 0.38
N ARG A 117 -1.96 -11.98 1.38
CA ARG A 117 -1.97 -13.34 1.94
C ARG A 117 -3.15 -13.66 2.86
N GLY A 118 -4.18 -12.81 2.92
CA GLY A 118 -5.43 -13.13 3.63
C GLY A 118 -5.33 -13.19 5.16
N HIS A 119 -4.20 -12.84 5.76
CA HIS A 119 -4.04 -12.74 7.21
C HIS A 119 -4.46 -11.35 7.69
N LEU A 120 -5.18 -11.28 8.80
CA LEU A 120 -5.50 -10.03 9.49
C LEU A 120 -4.21 -9.27 9.79
N GLY A 121 -3.90 -8.22 9.03
CA GLY A 121 -2.71 -7.38 9.20
C GLY A 121 -1.51 -7.69 8.30
N GLY A 122 -1.50 -8.81 7.54
CA GLY A 122 -0.32 -9.27 6.81
C GLY A 122 0.05 -8.47 5.54
N LEU A 123 -0.91 -7.81 4.92
CA LEU A 123 -0.68 -7.11 3.65
C LEU A 123 -0.06 -5.74 3.85
N ALA A 124 -0.63 -4.95 4.76
CA ALA A 124 -0.14 -3.60 5.05
C ALA A 124 1.31 -3.66 5.54
N GLY A 125 1.63 -4.57 6.45
CA GLY A 125 2.97 -4.73 6.99
C GLY A 125 4.02 -5.09 5.93
N GLY A 126 3.76 -6.09 5.09
CA GLY A 126 4.71 -6.54 4.08
C GLY A 126 4.96 -5.51 2.98
N SER A 127 3.91 -4.84 2.49
CA SER A 127 4.06 -3.79 1.47
C SER A 127 4.74 -2.54 2.01
N GLN A 128 4.47 -2.15 3.25
CA GLN A 128 5.18 -1.05 3.91
C GLN A 128 6.66 -1.35 4.07
N LEU A 129 7.04 -2.55 4.54
CA LEU A 129 8.44 -2.96 4.64
C LEU A 129 9.12 -3.04 3.26
N ALA A 130 8.42 -3.44 2.21
CA ALA A 130 8.94 -3.39 0.85
C ALA A 130 9.23 -1.94 0.42
N GLY A 131 8.33 -1.00 0.74
CA GLY A 131 8.56 0.44 0.54
C GLY A 131 9.77 0.95 1.29
N LEU A 132 9.93 0.61 2.58
CA LEU A 132 11.11 0.97 3.38
C LEU A 132 12.40 0.40 2.77
N ALA A 133 12.39 -0.85 2.26
CA ALA A 133 13.54 -1.42 1.57
C ALA A 133 13.87 -0.68 0.26
N MET A 134 12.84 -0.21 -0.47
CA MET A 134 13.03 0.64 -1.66
C MET A 134 13.61 2.01 -1.28
N GLU A 135 13.15 2.63 -0.19
CA GLU A 135 13.74 3.88 0.31
C GLU A 135 15.22 3.72 0.66
N ALA A 136 15.57 2.68 1.43
CA ALA A 136 16.95 2.37 1.78
C ALA A 136 17.82 2.09 0.54
N TYR A 137 17.25 1.52 -0.52
CA TYR A 137 17.90 1.36 -1.82
C TYR A 137 18.14 2.71 -2.53
N GLY A 138 17.47 3.77 -2.12
CA GLY A 138 17.61 5.13 -2.63
C GLY A 138 16.61 5.51 -3.72
N VAL A 139 15.34 5.06 -3.62
CA VAL A 139 14.26 5.64 -4.42
C VAL A 139 13.78 6.95 -3.79
N ASP A 140 13.40 7.91 -4.63
CA ASP A 140 12.92 9.23 -4.21
C ASP A 140 11.40 9.23 -3.98
N VAL A 141 10.68 8.35 -4.71
CA VAL A 141 9.22 8.25 -4.66
C VAL A 141 8.80 6.79 -4.55
N VAL A 142 8.00 6.47 -3.54
CA VAL A 142 7.38 5.14 -3.36
C VAL A 142 5.89 5.25 -3.70
N VAL A 143 5.43 4.48 -4.67
CA VAL A 143 4.03 4.39 -5.07
C VAL A 143 3.45 3.07 -4.59
N TYR A 144 2.35 3.13 -3.84
CA TYR A 144 1.55 1.98 -3.45
C TYR A 144 0.29 1.93 -4.32
N GLU A 145 0.05 0.84 -5.02
CA GLU A 145 -1.13 0.62 -5.83
C GLU A 145 -1.98 -0.53 -5.30
N THR A 146 -3.28 -0.31 -5.10
CA THR A 146 -4.25 -1.37 -4.76
C THR A 146 -5.09 -1.78 -5.95
N MET A 147 -5.64 -3.01 -5.88
CA MET A 147 -6.57 -3.53 -6.91
C MET A 147 -7.99 -2.97 -6.81
N GLY A 148 -8.31 -2.22 -5.74
CA GLY A 148 -9.64 -1.60 -5.59
C GLY A 148 -10.75 -2.57 -5.19
N VAL A 149 -10.43 -3.62 -4.43
CA VAL A 149 -11.40 -4.60 -3.92
C VAL A 149 -11.18 -4.87 -2.43
N GLY A 150 -11.97 -4.22 -1.58
CA GLY A 150 -12.07 -4.55 -0.16
C GLY A 150 -11.12 -3.80 0.79
N GLN A 151 -10.73 -4.45 1.89
CA GLN A 151 -9.97 -3.83 3.01
C GLN A 151 -8.59 -3.29 2.63
N GLY A 152 -7.97 -3.80 1.55
CA GLY A 152 -6.68 -3.30 1.06
C GLY A 152 -6.67 -1.82 0.68
N GLU A 153 -7.83 -1.21 0.43
CA GLU A 153 -7.96 0.22 0.12
C GLU A 153 -7.59 1.10 1.32
N VAL A 154 -8.03 0.71 2.52
CA VAL A 154 -7.72 1.44 3.77
C VAL A 154 -6.26 1.20 4.18
N GLU A 155 -5.76 -0.01 3.96
CA GLU A 155 -4.39 -0.39 4.33
C GLU A 155 -3.32 0.37 3.54
N VAL A 156 -3.56 0.65 2.25
CA VAL A 156 -2.63 1.48 1.44
C VAL A 156 -2.63 2.93 1.91
N ALA A 157 -3.77 3.42 2.37
CA ALA A 157 -3.85 4.76 2.95
C ALA A 157 -2.99 4.92 4.20
N SER A 158 -2.86 3.86 5.01
CA SER A 158 -2.00 3.88 6.20
C SER A 158 -0.50 3.83 5.87
N ALA A 159 -0.14 3.38 4.65
CA ALA A 159 1.24 3.24 4.20
C ALA A 159 1.79 4.49 3.50
N ALA A 160 0.93 5.39 3.05
CA ALA A 160 1.30 6.53 2.21
C ALA A 160 1.12 7.87 2.92
N ASP A 161 2.00 8.84 2.62
CA ASP A 161 1.87 10.22 3.08
C ASP A 161 0.72 10.95 2.36
N THR A 162 0.48 10.62 1.08
CA THR A 162 -0.57 11.19 0.23
C THR A 162 -1.40 10.08 -0.42
N VAL A 163 -2.72 10.16 -0.34
CA VAL A 163 -3.65 9.20 -0.94
C VAL A 163 -4.40 9.82 -2.11
N VAL A 164 -4.28 9.20 -3.28
CA VAL A 164 -4.99 9.57 -4.50
C VAL A 164 -6.10 8.55 -4.74
N LEU A 165 -7.36 8.98 -4.68
CA LEU A 165 -8.51 8.17 -5.05
C LEU A 165 -8.84 8.39 -6.53
N VAL A 166 -8.63 7.34 -7.34
CA VAL A 166 -8.89 7.37 -8.77
C VAL A 166 -10.29 6.84 -9.06
N LEU A 167 -11.09 7.65 -9.71
CA LEU A 167 -12.46 7.36 -10.14
C LEU A 167 -12.59 7.48 -11.66
N GLN A 168 -13.67 6.95 -12.22
CA GLN A 168 -14.01 7.14 -13.64
C GLN A 168 -15.49 7.47 -13.79
N PRO A 169 -15.89 8.19 -14.85
CA PRO A 169 -17.29 8.49 -15.14
C PRO A 169 -18.11 7.25 -15.47
N GLY A 170 -19.42 7.29 -15.19
CA GLY A 170 -20.41 6.36 -15.73
C GLY A 170 -20.50 4.97 -15.11
N THR A 171 -19.77 4.71 -14.03
CA THR A 171 -19.89 3.45 -13.27
C THR A 171 -20.61 3.71 -11.94
N GLY A 172 -21.70 2.98 -11.68
CA GLY A 172 -22.36 2.98 -10.36
C GLY A 172 -21.41 2.60 -9.20
N ASP A 173 -20.25 2.01 -9.53
CA ASP A 173 -19.18 1.66 -8.59
C ASP A 173 -18.49 2.90 -8.01
N SER A 174 -18.48 4.04 -8.73
CA SER A 174 -18.01 5.32 -8.18
C SER A 174 -18.81 5.69 -6.93
N VAL A 175 -20.14 5.56 -6.99
CA VAL A 175 -21.06 5.83 -5.88
C VAL A 175 -20.90 4.79 -4.75
N GLN A 176 -20.50 3.54 -5.05
CA GLN A 176 -20.27 2.51 -4.03
C GLN A 176 -18.92 2.70 -3.32
N ALA A 177 -17.87 3.10 -4.03
CA ALA A 177 -16.61 3.53 -3.43
C ALA A 177 -16.82 4.73 -2.49
N LEU A 178 -17.72 5.66 -2.87
CA LEU A 178 -18.15 6.78 -2.06
C LEU A 178 -18.83 6.36 -0.73
N LYS A 179 -19.49 5.19 -0.71
CA LYS A 179 -20.18 4.67 0.49
C LYS A 179 -19.27 3.84 1.41
N ALA A 180 -18.09 3.48 0.97
CA ALA A 180 -17.21 2.51 1.66
C ALA A 180 -16.17 3.14 2.61
N GLY A 181 -16.28 4.43 2.98
CA GLY A 181 -15.31 5.11 3.85
C GLY A 181 -13.98 5.49 3.15
N VAL A 182 -13.80 5.09 1.88
CA VAL A 182 -12.58 5.40 1.10
C VAL A 182 -12.45 6.89 0.80
N MET A 183 -13.55 7.64 0.83
CA MET A 183 -13.52 9.09 0.64
C MET A 183 -12.88 9.84 1.81
N GLU A 184 -13.04 9.32 3.01
CA GLU A 184 -12.51 9.96 4.23
C GLU A 184 -10.99 9.92 4.31
N ILE A 185 -10.36 9.01 3.55
CA ILE A 185 -8.91 8.81 3.53
C ILE A 185 -8.22 9.47 2.32
N ALA A 186 -9.00 9.99 1.35
CA ALA A 186 -8.46 10.57 0.12
C ALA A 186 -7.99 12.01 0.34
N ASP A 187 -6.74 12.28 0.03
CA ASP A 187 -6.17 13.63 0.00
C ASP A 187 -6.36 14.32 -1.36
N ILE A 188 -6.51 13.55 -2.43
CA ILE A 188 -6.68 14.03 -3.81
C ILE A 188 -7.68 13.11 -4.53
N PHE A 189 -8.66 13.68 -5.21
CA PHE A 189 -9.57 12.97 -6.10
C PHE A 189 -9.11 13.12 -7.55
N CYS A 190 -8.99 12.00 -8.26
CA CYS A 190 -8.55 11.95 -9.64
C CYS A 190 -9.66 11.33 -10.49
N ILE A 191 -10.36 12.12 -11.30
CA ILE A 191 -11.35 11.64 -12.26
C ILE A 191 -10.62 11.29 -13.56
N ASN A 192 -10.29 10.01 -13.71
CA ASN A 192 -9.62 9.50 -14.90
C ASN A 192 -10.62 9.28 -16.05
N LYS A 193 -10.12 9.17 -17.29
CA LYS A 193 -10.90 9.12 -18.52
C LYS A 193 -11.77 10.37 -18.68
N SER A 194 -11.17 11.53 -18.48
CA SER A 194 -11.83 12.83 -18.50
C SER A 194 -12.39 13.23 -19.88
N ASP A 195 -12.04 12.50 -20.93
CA ASP A 195 -12.64 12.58 -22.26
C ASP A 195 -14.07 12.02 -22.35
N HIS A 196 -14.49 11.26 -21.31
CA HIS A 196 -15.85 10.71 -21.29
C HIS A 196 -16.88 11.82 -21.05
N PRO A 197 -18.04 11.82 -21.79
CA PRO A 197 -19.04 12.90 -21.68
C PRO A 197 -19.63 13.13 -20.29
N GLN A 198 -19.54 12.16 -19.40
CA GLN A 198 -20.03 12.25 -18.01
C GLN A 198 -18.94 12.63 -17.00
N ALA A 199 -17.75 13.01 -17.44
CA ALA A 199 -16.62 13.28 -16.55
C ALA A 199 -16.91 14.48 -15.62
N ASP A 200 -17.44 15.57 -16.16
CA ASP A 200 -17.84 16.74 -15.36
C ASP A 200 -18.94 16.40 -14.35
N GLY A 201 -19.88 15.50 -14.73
CA GLY A 201 -20.92 15.00 -13.83
C GLY A 201 -20.32 14.23 -12.65
N ALA A 202 -19.35 13.34 -12.90
CA ALA A 202 -18.69 12.59 -11.85
C ALA A 202 -17.90 13.52 -10.90
N ALA A 203 -17.20 14.52 -11.43
CA ALA A 203 -16.52 15.52 -10.61
C ALA A 203 -17.50 16.33 -9.74
N HIS A 204 -18.67 16.66 -10.29
CA HIS A 204 -19.71 17.37 -9.55
C HIS A 204 -20.30 16.51 -8.42
N GLU A 205 -20.55 15.22 -8.67
CA GLU A 205 -21.02 14.28 -7.64
C GLU A 205 -20.02 14.18 -6.46
N VAL A 206 -18.73 14.05 -6.77
CA VAL A 206 -17.68 14.05 -5.74
C VAL A 206 -17.70 15.37 -4.96
N ARG A 207 -17.80 16.51 -5.64
CA ARG A 207 -17.85 17.82 -4.99
C ARG A 207 -19.04 17.94 -4.05
N GLN A 208 -20.23 17.52 -4.47
CA GLN A 208 -21.43 17.54 -3.64
C GLN A 208 -21.29 16.73 -2.35
N ILE A 209 -20.60 15.59 -2.42
CA ILE A 209 -20.36 14.74 -1.24
C ILE A 209 -19.38 15.41 -0.29
N LEU A 210 -18.32 16.01 -0.81
CA LEU A 210 -17.34 16.75 0.00
C LEU A 210 -17.98 17.97 0.68
N ASP A 211 -18.88 18.68 -0.01
CA ASP A 211 -19.57 19.87 0.51
C ASP A 211 -20.61 19.52 1.61
N ILE A 212 -21.12 18.27 1.67
CA ILE A 212 -22.02 17.81 2.74
C ILE A 212 -21.26 17.55 4.05
N GLY A 213 -19.96 17.25 3.98
CA GLY A 213 -19.11 17.06 5.14
C GLY A 213 -18.70 18.41 5.74
N GLU A 214 -19.54 19.05 6.58
CA GLU A 214 -19.25 20.35 7.24
C GLU A 214 -17.88 20.37 7.94
N GLU A 215 -17.36 19.24 8.37
CA GLU A 215 -16.04 19.11 9.00
C GLU A 215 -14.88 19.25 7.98
N LEU A 216 -15.10 18.95 6.69
CA LEU A 216 -14.06 19.00 5.65
C LEU A 216 -13.70 20.44 5.27
N GLU A 217 -14.67 21.37 5.25
CA GLU A 217 -14.39 22.80 4.94
C GLU A 217 -13.50 23.48 5.99
N SER A 218 -13.48 22.95 7.21
CA SER A 218 -12.64 23.47 8.29
C SER A 218 -11.22 22.87 8.33
N GLN A 219 -10.93 21.88 7.49
CA GLN A 219 -9.62 21.26 7.43
C GLN A 219 -8.60 22.15 6.72
N PRO A 220 -7.34 22.16 7.17
CA PRO A 220 -6.26 22.93 6.55
C PRO A 220 -5.98 22.55 5.09
N TRP A 221 -6.32 21.33 4.70
CA TRP A 221 -6.25 20.81 3.34
C TRP A 221 -7.64 20.35 2.89
N PHE A 222 -8.19 21.03 1.89
CA PHE A 222 -9.41 20.59 1.22
C PHE A 222 -9.05 19.76 -0.02
N PRO A 223 -9.50 18.47 -0.13
CA PRO A 223 -9.08 17.59 -1.20
C PRO A 223 -9.46 18.12 -2.59
N PRO A 224 -8.51 18.41 -3.48
CA PRO A 224 -8.80 18.84 -4.84
C PRO A 224 -9.33 17.70 -5.70
N ILE A 225 -10.13 18.05 -6.71
CA ILE A 225 -10.66 17.13 -7.73
C ILE A 225 -9.98 17.47 -9.04
N LEU A 226 -9.20 16.53 -9.57
CA LEU A 226 -8.42 16.68 -10.79
C LEU A 226 -8.98 15.80 -11.91
N MET A 227 -8.93 16.33 -13.14
CA MET A 227 -9.35 15.63 -14.34
C MET A 227 -8.13 15.08 -15.06
N THR A 228 -8.09 13.77 -15.32
CA THR A 228 -6.93 13.14 -15.94
C THR A 228 -7.29 12.20 -17.07
N ARG A 229 -6.28 11.95 -17.93
CA ARG A 229 -6.30 10.92 -18.96
C ARG A 229 -5.02 10.09 -18.89
N GLY A 230 -5.10 8.93 -18.27
CA GLY A 230 -3.95 8.04 -18.11
C GLY A 230 -3.42 7.45 -19.42
N ASP A 231 -4.18 7.52 -20.52
CA ASP A 231 -3.76 7.09 -21.87
C ASP A 231 -2.88 8.14 -22.58
N THR A 232 -3.21 9.42 -22.43
CA THR A 232 -2.51 10.52 -23.10
C THR A 232 -1.55 11.29 -22.19
N GLY A 233 -1.72 11.20 -20.87
CA GLY A 233 -0.98 11.96 -19.88
C GLY A 233 -1.59 13.34 -19.58
N GLU A 234 -2.74 13.71 -20.17
CA GLU A 234 -3.41 14.96 -19.88
C GLU A 234 -3.82 15.01 -18.39
N GLY A 235 -3.55 16.14 -17.72
CA GLY A 235 -3.82 16.36 -16.30
C GLY A 235 -2.84 15.68 -15.33
N ILE A 236 -1.90 14.84 -15.79
CA ILE A 236 -0.97 14.13 -14.90
C ILE A 236 0.11 15.08 -14.34
N GLN A 237 0.51 16.09 -15.08
CA GLN A 237 1.42 17.12 -14.56
C GLN A 237 0.78 17.87 -13.39
N GLU A 238 -0.50 18.25 -13.49
CA GLU A 238 -1.24 18.88 -12.41
C GLU A 238 -1.39 17.96 -11.21
N LEU A 239 -1.63 16.66 -11.44
CA LEU A 239 -1.68 15.65 -10.38
C LEU A 239 -0.34 15.57 -9.64
N LYS A 240 0.80 15.51 -10.37
CA LYS A 240 2.14 15.52 -9.77
C LYS A 240 2.36 16.75 -8.89
N GLU A 241 2.10 17.94 -9.43
CA GLU A 241 2.25 19.20 -8.69
C GLU A 241 1.36 19.26 -7.45
N THR A 242 0.15 18.69 -7.53
CA THR A 242 -0.78 18.62 -6.40
C THR A 242 -0.30 17.66 -5.32
N ILE A 243 0.27 16.51 -5.69
CA ILE A 243 0.91 15.59 -4.75
C ILE A 243 2.08 16.29 -4.02
N GLU A 244 2.91 17.02 -4.75
CA GLU A 244 4.04 17.75 -4.18
C GLU A 244 3.59 18.91 -3.27
N LYS A 245 2.52 19.63 -3.65
CA LYS A 245 1.90 20.66 -2.81
C LYS A 245 1.30 20.07 -1.51
N HIS A 246 0.65 18.90 -1.62
CA HIS A 246 0.14 18.22 -0.44
C HIS A 246 1.27 17.79 0.50
N ARG A 247 2.36 17.25 -0.05
CA ARG A 247 3.55 16.92 0.74
C ARG A 247 4.11 18.14 1.48
N ALA A 248 4.28 19.25 0.79
CA ALA A 248 4.76 20.51 1.40
C ALA A 248 3.80 20.98 2.52
N HIS A 249 2.49 20.92 2.28
CA HIS A 249 1.48 21.24 3.28
C HIS A 249 1.60 20.36 4.53
N LEU A 250 1.78 19.05 4.36
CA LEU A 250 1.96 18.11 5.47
C LEU A 250 3.23 18.40 6.28
N GLU A 251 4.31 18.81 5.62
CA GLU A 251 5.56 19.21 6.28
C GLU A 251 5.39 20.51 7.08
N GLU A 252 4.81 21.54 6.46
CA GLU A 252 4.60 22.85 7.09
C GLU A 252 3.64 22.80 8.27
N SER A 253 2.59 21.98 8.20
CA SER A 253 1.60 21.81 9.28
C SER A 253 2.05 20.86 10.40
N GLY A 254 3.12 20.08 10.19
CA GLY A 254 3.55 19.01 11.08
C GLY A 254 2.67 17.75 11.04
N GLU A 255 1.70 17.69 10.12
CA GLU A 255 0.85 16.50 9.94
C GLU A 255 1.60 15.32 9.37
N LEU A 256 2.67 15.54 8.59
CA LEU A 256 3.52 14.48 8.07
C LEU A 256 4.08 13.59 9.19
N GLU A 257 4.63 14.23 10.22
CA GLU A 257 5.21 13.49 11.35
C GLU A 257 4.14 12.70 12.10
N LYS A 258 2.94 13.27 12.27
CA LYS A 258 1.82 12.58 12.92
C LYS A 258 1.36 11.37 12.12
N ARG A 259 1.17 11.53 10.79
CA ARG A 259 0.80 10.43 9.88
C ARG A 259 1.84 9.31 9.91
N ARG A 260 3.12 9.65 9.82
CA ARG A 260 4.21 8.67 9.85
C ARG A 260 4.32 7.95 11.19
N ARG A 261 4.12 8.64 12.31
CA ARG A 261 4.06 8.00 13.64
C ARG A 261 2.87 7.05 13.77
N ALA A 262 1.71 7.42 13.23
CA ALA A 262 0.54 6.55 13.19
C ALA A 262 0.81 5.32 12.32
N ALA A 263 1.36 5.48 11.11
CA ALA A 263 1.74 4.39 10.22
C ALA A 263 2.77 3.44 10.85
N GLN A 264 3.78 3.97 11.53
CA GLN A 264 4.77 3.16 12.25
C GLN A 264 4.13 2.37 13.40
N ARG A 265 3.18 2.97 14.13
CA ARG A 265 2.44 2.26 15.18
C ARG A 265 1.63 1.09 14.61
N GLU A 266 0.90 1.32 13.53
CA GLU A 266 0.14 0.28 12.84
C GLU A 266 1.06 -0.83 12.31
N LEU A 267 2.22 -0.47 11.76
CA LEU A 267 3.23 -1.43 11.30
C LEU A 267 3.73 -2.31 12.45
N VAL A 268 4.03 -1.72 13.63
CA VAL A 268 4.45 -2.47 14.83
C VAL A 268 3.34 -3.44 15.28
N ILE A 269 2.07 -2.97 15.32
CA ILE A 269 0.93 -3.81 15.71
C ILE A 269 0.75 -4.96 14.71
N SER A 270 0.79 -4.66 13.41
CA SER A 270 0.67 -5.65 12.33
C SER A 270 1.71 -6.75 12.46
N TRP A 271 2.99 -6.40 12.63
CA TRP A 271 4.06 -7.39 12.78
C TRP A 271 4.01 -8.15 14.11
N ALA A 272 3.59 -7.51 15.19
CA ALA A 272 3.36 -8.19 16.46
C ALA A 272 2.24 -9.24 16.32
N THR A 273 1.17 -8.91 15.59
CA THR A 273 0.05 -9.82 15.32
C THR A 273 0.49 -11.02 14.49
N VAL A 274 1.22 -10.79 13.38
CA VAL A 274 1.75 -11.87 12.53
C VAL A 274 2.66 -12.81 13.32
N ARG A 275 3.51 -12.24 14.18
CA ARG A 275 4.43 -13.03 15.02
C ARG A 275 3.68 -13.87 16.05
N LEU A 276 2.67 -13.28 16.69
CA LEU A 276 1.82 -13.96 17.66
C LEU A 276 1.01 -15.09 17.01
N GLU A 277 0.42 -14.82 15.84
CA GLU A 277 -0.33 -15.81 15.07
C GLU A 277 0.54 -17.01 14.69
N ARG A 278 1.76 -16.77 14.22
CA ARG A 278 2.73 -17.82 13.92
C ARG A 278 3.08 -18.64 15.16
N GLU A 279 3.36 -18.00 16.29
CA GLU A 279 3.68 -18.69 17.52
C GLU A 279 2.52 -19.55 18.02
N MET A 280 1.29 -19.04 17.92
CA MET A 280 0.10 -19.80 18.27
C MET A 280 -0.10 -21.01 17.33
N GLN A 281 0.09 -20.82 16.02
CA GLN A 281 0.00 -21.91 15.06
C GLN A 281 1.05 -23.00 15.33
N GLU A 282 2.31 -22.61 15.55
CA GLU A 282 3.38 -23.56 15.88
C GLU A 282 3.11 -24.33 17.18
N ARG A 283 2.46 -23.71 18.17
CA ARG A 283 2.06 -24.39 19.42
C ARG A 283 0.94 -25.37 19.17
N LEU A 284 -0.11 -24.96 18.45
CA LEU A 284 -1.18 -25.86 18.05
C LEU A 284 -0.63 -27.08 17.30
N ASP A 285 0.30 -26.89 16.36
CA ASP A 285 0.90 -27.99 15.60
C ASP A 285 1.74 -28.95 16.46
N ARG A 286 2.31 -28.49 17.58
CA ARG A 286 3.11 -29.32 18.50
C ARG A 286 2.26 -30.04 19.54
N GLU A 287 1.22 -29.39 20.06
CA GLU A 287 0.41 -29.85 21.21
C GLU A 287 -0.97 -30.36 20.78
N ASP A 288 -1.20 -30.45 19.48
CA ASP A 288 -2.47 -30.49 18.80
C ASP A 288 -3.40 -31.66 19.20
N THR A 289 -2.86 -32.76 19.75
CA THR A 289 -3.68 -33.95 19.84
C THR A 289 -4.68 -33.88 21.01
N GLU A 290 -4.32 -33.36 22.17
CA GLU A 290 -5.19 -33.41 23.35
C GLU A 290 -6.13 -32.20 23.48
N LEU A 291 -5.62 -30.97 23.24
CA LEU A 291 -6.44 -29.77 23.36
C LEU A 291 -7.50 -29.72 22.25
N MET A 292 -7.09 -29.99 20.99
CA MET A 292 -8.01 -29.97 19.86
C MET A 292 -9.01 -31.15 19.90
N GLU A 293 -8.62 -32.32 20.40
CA GLU A 293 -9.54 -33.42 20.64
C GLU A 293 -10.62 -33.01 21.64
N ARG A 294 -10.29 -32.33 22.75
CA ARG A 294 -11.27 -31.81 23.73
C ARG A 294 -12.23 -30.81 23.06
N VAL A 295 -11.73 -29.94 22.16
CA VAL A 295 -12.58 -29.00 21.42
C VAL A 295 -13.46 -29.75 20.42
N TYR A 296 -12.93 -30.70 19.67
CA TYR A 296 -13.67 -31.51 18.71
C TYR A 296 -14.79 -32.31 19.40
N ASN A 297 -14.50 -32.91 20.56
CA ASN A 297 -15.44 -33.66 21.36
C ASN A 297 -16.43 -32.78 22.16
N ARG A 298 -16.32 -31.44 22.06
CA ARG A 298 -17.13 -30.45 22.77
C ARG A 298 -16.99 -30.50 24.30
N GLU A 299 -15.86 -30.95 24.78
CA GLU A 299 -15.48 -30.95 26.18
C GLU A 299 -14.90 -29.62 26.63
N LEU A 300 -14.36 -28.84 25.67
CA LEU A 300 -13.82 -27.51 25.86
C LEU A 300 -14.31 -26.62 24.69
N ASP A 301 -14.75 -25.39 25.01
CA ASP A 301 -15.14 -24.43 23.99
C ASP A 301 -13.90 -23.74 23.38
N PRO A 302 -13.99 -23.22 22.13
CA PRO A 302 -12.83 -22.61 21.45
C PRO A 302 -12.25 -21.38 22.16
N ILE A 303 -13.06 -20.63 22.94
CA ILE A 303 -12.59 -19.45 23.67
C ILE A 303 -11.72 -19.90 24.85
N SER A 304 -12.21 -20.84 25.65
CA SER A 304 -11.45 -21.42 26.76
C SER A 304 -10.19 -22.14 26.28
N ALA A 305 -10.25 -22.82 25.12
CA ALA A 305 -9.06 -23.41 24.50
C ALA A 305 -8.03 -22.36 24.13
N SER A 306 -8.45 -21.22 23.57
CA SER A 306 -7.53 -20.12 23.26
C SER A 306 -6.88 -19.53 24.51
N GLU A 307 -7.62 -19.44 25.63
CA GLU A 307 -7.04 -18.99 26.91
C GLU A 307 -6.01 -19.97 27.49
N GLU A 308 -6.20 -21.29 27.30
CA GLU A 308 -5.23 -22.31 27.73
C GLU A 308 -3.91 -22.10 26.95
N ILE A 309 -3.95 -21.90 25.63
CA ILE A 309 -2.75 -21.64 24.82
C ILE A 309 -2.04 -20.35 25.26
N PHE A 310 -2.81 -19.29 25.57
CA PHE A 310 -2.21 -18.01 26.00
C PHE A 310 -1.61 -18.03 27.40
N LYS A 311 -2.07 -18.90 28.31
CA LYS A 311 -1.49 -18.99 29.66
C LYS A 311 -0.10 -19.57 29.71
N GLU A 312 0.36 -20.20 28.63
CA GLU A 312 1.70 -20.76 28.50
C GLU A 312 2.70 -19.81 27.77
N VAL A 313 2.26 -18.59 27.40
CA VAL A 313 3.07 -17.49 26.92
C VAL A 313 3.65 -16.69 28.07
#